data_2596586b355db274aff509b3d383b12c
#
_entry.id   2596586b355db274aff509b3d383b12c
#
_cell.length_a   1.000
_cell.length_b   1.000
_cell.length_c   1.000
_cell.angle_alpha   90.00
_cell.angle_beta   90.00
_cell.angle_gamma   90.00
#
_symmetry.space_group_name_H-M   'P 1'
#
loop_
_entity.id
_entity.type
_entity.pdbx_description
1 polymer ?
#
loop_
_entity_poly.entity_id
_entity_poly.type
_entity_poly.pdbx_seq_one_letter_code
_entity_poly.pdbx_strand_id
1 'polypeptide(L)'
;MKIIRVLIFFQLIILSLNVNAQQDSSVIKYIPEKNKNDSALSPFWTEQGDWFRNPEIPSFVFATPGGKFSLGIGGYFNLTASSDFDGISDNIDFVTYDIDVPKDSIQSSQYQMYANTSLIYFKVINKTGNGNLVGYVSANFRGPESSFSLFQVYVKYFGFDFGQDWSTFSDAASWPVTVNYVGLNSMSEVLNPLIRYKHKLTKNLDIAISAELPQFTTDFANTQNLKQTVPDIPLYLQYNFNNSHIRLSGIYRNLFYRNDSLNQNETETGAGVSLTGNIDITKKAQIYFQGLYGKGIGNYVQDLSIDELNVTPVSNQPGQLAALPVYSYFGALQYNFNPKLFGTLMYSQVKVQPENFSSPAIYSYAQQFTGNIVWTFLPSGNLALEYCFGKRVNQNGQYATSNRLEFMMQYNF
;
A
#
# COMPACT_ATOMS: atom_id res chain seq x y z
N MET A 1 -9.57 24.63 -16.43
CA MET A 1 -9.06 25.62 -15.45
C MET A 1 -8.23 25.05 -14.30
N LYS A 2 -8.38 23.77 -13.88
CA LYS A 2 -7.57 23.17 -12.78
C LYS A 2 -6.14 22.79 -13.20
N ILE A 3 -5.91 22.36 -14.44
CA ILE A 3 -4.58 21.96 -14.96
C ILE A 3 -3.62 23.16 -15.06
N ILE A 4 -4.12 24.35 -15.39
CA ILE A 4 -3.30 25.56 -15.48
C ILE A 4 -2.72 25.99 -14.12
N ARG A 5 -3.42 25.71 -13.01
CA ARG A 5 -2.92 26.04 -11.67
C ARG A 5 -1.77 25.14 -11.20
N VAL A 6 -1.74 23.89 -11.63
CA VAL A 6 -0.65 22.96 -11.32
C VAL A 6 0.61 23.33 -12.12
N LEU A 7 0.46 23.72 -13.38
CA LEU A 7 1.57 24.20 -14.21
C LEU A 7 2.17 25.52 -13.68
N ILE A 8 1.34 26.43 -13.16
CA ILE A 8 1.80 27.68 -12.54
C ILE A 8 2.55 27.42 -11.22
N PHE A 9 2.15 26.42 -10.45
CA PHE A 9 2.86 26.04 -9.22
C PHE A 9 4.25 25.43 -9.52
N PHE A 10 4.37 24.64 -10.58
CA PHE A 10 5.66 24.13 -11.06
C PHE A 10 6.55 25.27 -11.63
N GLN A 11 5.99 26.24 -12.34
CA GLN A 11 6.75 27.42 -12.81
C GLN A 11 7.21 28.33 -11.66
N LEU A 12 6.43 28.46 -10.58
CA LEU A 12 6.82 29.24 -9.40
C LEU A 12 7.97 28.59 -8.61
N ILE A 13 8.04 27.25 -8.57
CA ILE A 13 9.17 26.53 -7.98
C ILE A 13 10.45 26.72 -8.83
N ILE A 14 10.33 26.78 -10.15
CA ILE A 14 11.46 27.02 -11.06
C ILE A 14 11.91 28.49 -11.01
N LEU A 15 11.00 29.44 -10.82
CA LEU A 15 11.32 30.88 -10.77
C LEU A 15 11.87 31.36 -9.41
N SER A 16 11.66 30.61 -8.32
CA SER A 16 12.28 30.95 -7.02
C SER A 16 13.72 30.48 -6.89
N LEU A 17 14.24 29.77 -7.88
CA LEU A 17 15.66 29.39 -7.99
C LEU A 17 16.44 30.46 -8.78
N ASN A 18 16.36 31.73 -8.38
CA ASN A 18 17.40 32.69 -8.73
C ASN A 18 18.70 32.32 -7.99
N VAL A 19 19.28 31.22 -8.41
CA VAL A 19 20.67 30.90 -8.10
C VAL A 19 21.52 31.79 -9.03
N ASN A 20 22.28 32.71 -8.47
CA ASN A 20 23.37 33.31 -9.17
C ASN A 20 24.24 32.17 -9.74
N ALA A 21 24.08 31.93 -11.04
CA ALA A 21 24.84 30.93 -11.76
C ALA A 21 26.30 31.46 -11.88
N GLN A 22 27.05 31.27 -10.84
CA GLN A 22 28.47 31.18 -10.96
C GLN A 22 28.76 29.84 -11.66
N GLN A 23 29.48 29.93 -12.79
CA GLN A 23 29.89 28.82 -13.65
C GLN A 23 30.58 27.70 -12.85
N ASP A 24 29.81 26.76 -12.33
CA ASP A 24 30.35 25.47 -11.93
C ASP A 24 29.44 24.38 -12.54
N SER A 25 30.05 23.55 -13.37
CA SER A 25 29.42 22.50 -14.15
C SER A 25 28.53 21.63 -13.31
N SER A 26 27.20 21.73 -13.51
CA SER A 26 26.24 20.74 -13.03
C SER A 26 26.59 19.40 -13.68
N VAL A 27 27.06 18.45 -12.90
CA VAL A 27 27.39 17.12 -13.40
C VAL A 27 26.11 16.32 -13.49
N ILE A 28 25.58 16.18 -14.71
CA ILE A 28 24.57 15.14 -15.00
C ILE A 28 25.32 13.81 -14.94
N LYS A 29 25.01 12.98 -13.97
CA LYS A 29 25.57 11.64 -13.87
C LYS A 29 24.51 10.63 -14.27
N TYR A 30 24.64 10.07 -15.48
CA TYR A 30 23.98 8.81 -15.84
C TYR A 30 24.81 7.70 -15.16
N ILE A 31 24.15 6.88 -14.33
CA ILE A 31 24.80 5.79 -13.61
C ILE A 31 24.30 4.48 -14.18
N PRO A 32 24.99 3.91 -15.19
CA PRO A 32 24.59 2.67 -15.85
C PRO A 32 24.73 1.43 -14.94
N GLU A 33 25.57 1.51 -13.91
CA GLU A 33 25.72 0.46 -12.90
C GLU A 33 25.54 1.06 -11.51
N LYS A 34 24.63 0.47 -10.72
CA LYS A 34 24.32 0.90 -9.36
C LYS A 34 25.46 0.55 -8.40
N ASN A 35 26.53 1.33 -8.42
CA ASN A 35 27.64 1.17 -7.49
C ASN A 35 27.29 1.85 -6.16
N LYS A 36 27.15 1.07 -5.08
CA LYS A 36 26.90 1.56 -3.72
C LYS A 36 27.93 2.56 -3.21
N ASN A 37 29.12 2.56 -3.78
CA ASN A 37 30.23 3.46 -3.41
C ASN A 37 30.16 4.82 -4.13
N ASP A 38 29.21 5.06 -5.04
CA ASP A 38 29.06 6.35 -5.70
C ASP A 38 28.50 7.38 -4.71
N SER A 39 29.28 8.42 -4.46
CA SER A 39 28.89 9.49 -3.52
C SER A 39 27.61 10.23 -3.91
N ALA A 40 27.22 10.24 -5.20
CA ALA A 40 25.99 10.83 -5.67
C ALA A 40 24.77 9.97 -5.34
N LEU A 41 24.92 8.65 -5.29
CA LEU A 41 23.87 7.70 -4.94
C LEU A 41 23.72 7.48 -3.42
N SER A 42 24.78 7.71 -2.64
CA SER A 42 24.79 7.46 -1.20
C SER A 42 23.56 8.04 -0.46
N PRO A 43 23.08 9.27 -0.72
CA PRO A 43 21.89 9.78 -0.05
C PRO A 43 20.62 9.01 -0.40
N PHE A 44 20.50 8.49 -1.63
CA PHE A 44 19.33 7.73 -2.07
C PHE A 44 19.28 6.36 -1.40
N TRP A 45 20.43 5.71 -1.16
CA TRP A 45 20.49 4.44 -0.44
C TRP A 45 20.02 4.56 1.01
N THR A 46 20.36 5.65 1.69
CA THR A 46 19.95 5.85 3.09
C THR A 46 18.50 6.25 3.27
N GLU A 47 17.90 6.86 2.25
CA GLU A 47 16.54 7.37 2.28
C GLU A 47 15.56 6.45 1.50
N GLN A 48 16.04 5.30 1.03
CA GLN A 48 15.17 4.33 0.35
C GLN A 48 14.29 3.61 1.37
N GLY A 49 12.99 3.53 1.07
CA GLY A 49 12.05 2.77 1.91
C GLY A 49 12.17 1.26 1.67
N ASP A 50 11.87 0.48 2.67
CA ASP A 50 11.99 -0.98 2.64
C ASP A 50 10.62 -1.61 2.30
N TRP A 51 10.30 -1.78 1.04
CA TRP A 51 9.21 -2.61 0.57
C TRP A 51 9.43 -3.02 -0.89
N PHE A 52 8.88 -4.17 -1.28
CA PHE A 52 9.26 -4.83 -2.55
C PHE A 52 8.88 -4.06 -3.82
N ARG A 53 7.82 -3.22 -3.80
CA ARG A 53 7.42 -2.35 -4.93
C ARG A 53 7.98 -0.95 -4.84
N ASN A 54 8.80 -0.66 -3.84
CA ASN A 54 9.50 0.59 -3.80
C ASN A 54 10.42 0.67 -5.02
N PRO A 55 10.28 1.73 -5.84
CA PRO A 55 11.15 1.90 -6.99
C PRO A 55 12.61 1.82 -6.55
N GLU A 56 13.40 1.11 -7.30
CA GLU A 56 14.84 1.03 -7.05
C GLU A 56 15.48 2.42 -7.07
N ILE A 57 16.75 2.49 -6.67
CA ILE A 57 17.55 3.72 -6.74
C ILE A 57 17.45 4.32 -8.13
N PRO A 58 17.23 5.64 -8.24
CA PRO A 58 17.04 6.31 -9.52
C PRO A 58 18.22 6.09 -10.46
N SER A 59 17.95 5.82 -11.72
CA SER A 59 18.98 5.70 -12.75
C SER A 59 19.52 7.07 -13.20
N PHE A 60 18.71 8.13 -13.07
CA PHE A 60 19.12 9.49 -13.40
C PHE A 60 19.26 10.30 -12.12
N VAL A 61 20.48 10.80 -11.85
CA VAL A 61 20.77 11.64 -10.68
C VAL A 61 21.42 12.93 -11.12
N PHE A 62 20.84 14.05 -10.70
CA PHE A 62 21.37 15.39 -10.85
C PHE A 62 21.81 15.87 -9.47
N ALA A 63 23.08 16.21 -9.30
CA ALA A 63 23.60 16.68 -8.02
C ALA A 63 24.38 17.97 -8.18
N THR A 64 24.27 18.87 -7.20
CA THR A 64 25.12 20.05 -7.11
C THR A 64 26.54 19.66 -6.69
N PRO A 65 27.55 20.46 -7.04
CA PRO A 65 28.92 20.28 -6.51
C PRO A 65 28.87 20.13 -4.98
N GLY A 66 29.58 19.12 -4.46
CA GLY A 66 29.57 18.79 -3.03
C GLY A 66 28.33 18.00 -2.56
N GLY A 67 27.36 17.70 -3.43
CA GLY A 67 26.23 16.81 -3.15
C GLY A 67 25.28 17.35 -2.07
N LYS A 68 25.16 18.67 -1.92
CA LYS A 68 24.23 19.31 -0.98
C LYS A 68 22.78 19.11 -1.42
N PHE A 69 22.53 19.24 -2.73
CA PHE A 69 21.24 19.02 -3.35
C PHE A 69 21.37 17.90 -4.38
N SER A 70 20.44 16.96 -4.38
CA SER A 70 20.35 15.88 -5.36
C SER A 70 18.90 15.66 -5.79
N LEU A 71 18.70 15.51 -7.10
CA LEU A 71 17.41 15.12 -7.70
C LEU A 71 17.61 13.78 -8.38
N GLY A 72 16.84 12.79 -7.99
CA GLY A 72 16.75 11.49 -8.64
C GLY A 72 15.45 11.36 -9.44
N ILE A 73 15.55 10.77 -10.62
CA ILE A 73 14.42 10.39 -11.46
C ILE A 73 14.53 8.88 -11.71
N GLY A 74 13.44 8.16 -11.47
CA GLY A 74 13.39 6.72 -11.69
C GLY A 74 11.96 6.23 -11.78
N GLY A 75 11.82 4.92 -11.84
CA GLY A 75 10.52 4.27 -11.96
C GLY A 75 10.65 2.86 -12.52
N TYR A 76 9.55 2.33 -12.96
CA TYR A 76 9.52 1.06 -13.68
C TYR A 76 8.43 1.03 -14.75
N PHE A 77 8.71 0.34 -15.84
CA PHE A 77 7.71 -0.12 -16.79
C PHE A 77 7.27 -1.53 -16.39
N ASN A 78 5.97 -1.73 -16.31
CA ASN A 78 5.38 -3.01 -15.94
C ASN A 78 4.35 -3.42 -17.00
N LEU A 79 4.40 -4.69 -17.42
CA LEU A 79 3.36 -5.34 -18.19
C LEU A 79 2.93 -6.58 -17.43
N THR A 80 1.65 -6.67 -17.11
CA THR A 80 1.04 -7.86 -16.51
C THR A 80 -0.01 -8.43 -17.44
N ALA A 81 0.01 -9.75 -17.61
CA ALA A 81 -1.01 -10.52 -18.30
C ALA A 81 -1.61 -11.53 -17.34
N SER A 82 -2.93 -11.61 -17.25
CA SER A 82 -3.63 -12.52 -16.36
C SER A 82 -4.68 -13.35 -17.10
N SER A 83 -4.88 -14.57 -16.62
CA SER A 83 -5.95 -15.45 -17.03
C SER A 83 -6.71 -15.95 -15.82
N ASP A 84 -7.98 -15.53 -15.68
CA ASP A 84 -8.93 -16.07 -14.72
C ASP A 84 -9.64 -17.25 -15.37
N PHE A 85 -9.74 -18.36 -14.68
CA PHE A 85 -10.33 -19.57 -15.22
C PHE A 85 -11.29 -20.26 -14.23
N ASP A 86 -11.77 -19.54 -13.26
CA ASP A 86 -12.86 -19.94 -12.37
C ASP A 86 -13.17 -18.81 -11.39
N GLY A 87 -14.05 -17.87 -11.72
CA GLY A 87 -14.59 -16.93 -10.74
C GLY A 87 -14.56 -15.47 -11.11
N ILE A 88 -13.55 -14.70 -10.73
CA ILE A 88 -13.56 -13.24 -10.87
C ILE A 88 -13.57 -12.84 -12.36
N SER A 89 -14.51 -11.94 -12.71
CA SER A 89 -14.58 -11.26 -14.00
C SER A 89 -14.60 -9.75 -13.77
N ASP A 90 -14.19 -8.98 -14.78
CA ASP A 90 -14.19 -7.51 -14.80
C ASP A 90 -13.26 -6.81 -13.80
N ASN A 91 -12.44 -7.53 -13.03
CA ASN A 91 -11.44 -6.94 -12.15
C ASN A 91 -10.02 -7.27 -12.62
N ILE A 92 -9.19 -6.24 -12.80
CA ILE A 92 -7.78 -6.42 -13.15
C ILE A 92 -6.95 -6.91 -11.96
N ASP A 93 -7.41 -6.65 -10.73
CA ASP A 93 -6.78 -7.12 -9.50
C ASP A 93 -7.45 -8.41 -9.02
N PHE A 94 -6.68 -9.26 -8.33
CA PHE A 94 -7.25 -10.45 -7.70
C PHE A 94 -7.70 -10.09 -6.28
N VAL A 95 -8.99 -9.75 -6.15
CA VAL A 95 -9.64 -9.37 -4.89
C VAL A 95 -10.63 -10.46 -4.51
N THR A 96 -10.44 -11.10 -3.37
CA THR A 96 -11.30 -12.23 -2.97
C THR A 96 -12.72 -11.78 -2.58
N TYR A 97 -12.92 -10.53 -2.22
CA TYR A 97 -14.24 -9.93 -1.99
C TYR A 97 -15.08 -9.90 -3.27
N ASP A 98 -14.48 -9.74 -4.44
CA ASP A 98 -15.16 -9.65 -5.73
C ASP A 98 -15.52 -11.03 -6.32
N ILE A 99 -15.24 -12.12 -5.61
CA ILE A 99 -15.72 -13.45 -6.02
C ILE A 99 -17.24 -13.51 -5.85
N ASP A 100 -17.99 -13.69 -6.92
CA ASP A 100 -19.44 -13.81 -6.91
C ASP A 100 -19.91 -15.01 -6.10
N VAL A 101 -20.86 -14.77 -5.15
CA VAL A 101 -21.47 -15.82 -4.35
C VAL A 101 -22.99 -15.61 -4.35
N PRO A 102 -23.78 -16.48 -5.03
CA PRO A 102 -23.36 -17.66 -5.80
C PRO A 102 -22.56 -17.28 -7.04
N LYS A 103 -21.73 -18.21 -7.52
CA LYS A 103 -20.89 -18.01 -8.69
C LYS A 103 -21.73 -17.64 -9.93
N ASP A 104 -21.27 -16.65 -10.69
CA ASP A 104 -21.84 -16.34 -12.00
C ASP A 104 -21.61 -17.54 -12.95
N SER A 105 -22.71 -18.03 -13.54
CA SER A 105 -22.69 -19.13 -14.50
C SER A 105 -22.48 -18.67 -15.95
N ILE A 106 -22.57 -17.37 -16.22
CA ILE A 106 -22.48 -16.81 -17.58
C ILE A 106 -21.03 -16.52 -17.94
N GLN A 107 -20.30 -15.87 -17.03
CA GLN A 107 -18.91 -15.50 -17.25
C GLN A 107 -18.04 -15.82 -16.04
N SER A 108 -17.19 -16.82 -16.16
CA SER A 108 -16.27 -17.26 -15.10
C SER A 108 -14.81 -17.28 -15.52
N SER A 109 -14.52 -16.86 -16.74
CA SER A 109 -13.16 -16.86 -17.29
C SER A 109 -12.91 -15.62 -18.11
N GLN A 110 -11.70 -15.06 -17.99
CA GLN A 110 -11.27 -13.90 -18.77
C GLN A 110 -9.76 -13.92 -18.98
N TYR A 111 -9.32 -13.25 -20.03
CA TYR A 111 -7.92 -12.90 -20.24
C TYR A 111 -7.78 -11.39 -20.25
N GLN A 112 -6.77 -10.90 -19.54
CA GLN A 112 -6.49 -9.47 -19.45
C GLN A 112 -5.01 -9.20 -19.64
N MET A 113 -4.68 -8.00 -20.11
CA MET A 113 -3.33 -7.50 -20.19
C MET A 113 -3.34 -6.00 -19.89
N TYR A 114 -2.46 -5.54 -19.01
CA TYR A 114 -2.40 -4.15 -18.59
C TYR A 114 -0.98 -3.70 -18.27
N ALA A 115 -0.72 -2.41 -18.47
CA ALA A 115 0.55 -1.75 -18.14
C ALA A 115 0.38 -0.55 -17.20
N ASN A 116 -0.83 -0.36 -16.68
CA ASN A 116 -1.22 0.81 -15.87
C ASN A 116 -0.58 0.85 -14.47
N THR A 117 0.08 -0.24 -14.06
CA THR A 117 0.88 -0.31 -12.85
C THR A 117 2.30 0.23 -13.02
N SER A 118 2.69 0.62 -14.25
CA SER A 118 3.95 1.34 -14.49
C SER A 118 4.00 2.62 -13.65
N LEU A 119 5.17 2.97 -13.13
CA LEU A 119 5.34 4.06 -12.18
C LEU A 119 6.54 4.93 -12.57
N ILE A 120 6.40 6.24 -12.37
CA ILE A 120 7.50 7.21 -12.41
C ILE A 120 7.58 7.95 -11.08
N TYR A 121 8.79 8.29 -10.64
CA TYR A 121 8.99 9.11 -9.45
C TYR A 121 10.10 10.14 -9.61
N PHE A 122 9.97 11.19 -8.79
CA PHE A 122 10.99 12.20 -8.55
C PHE A 122 11.32 12.23 -7.06
N LYS A 123 12.60 12.20 -6.71
CA LYS A 123 13.07 12.24 -5.33
C LYS A 123 14.13 13.31 -5.18
N VAL A 124 13.85 14.28 -4.33
CA VAL A 124 14.77 15.38 -4.00
C VAL A 124 15.38 15.12 -2.63
N ILE A 125 16.68 15.26 -2.51
CA ILE A 125 17.38 15.19 -1.22
C ILE A 125 18.22 16.45 -1.07
N ASN A 126 17.95 17.21 -0.01
CA ASN A 126 18.73 18.39 0.39
C ASN A 126 19.36 18.14 1.75
N LYS A 127 20.70 18.07 1.78
CA LYS A 127 21.48 17.91 3.01
C LYS A 127 21.50 19.23 3.77
N THR A 128 20.93 19.25 4.96
CA THR A 128 20.92 20.39 5.88
C THR A 128 21.84 20.12 7.08
N GLY A 129 22.10 21.12 7.91
CA GLY A 129 22.86 20.96 9.16
C GLY A 129 22.21 20.01 10.17
N ASN A 130 20.89 19.80 10.06
CA ASN A 130 20.09 18.98 10.98
C ASN A 130 19.57 17.68 10.35
N GLY A 131 20.16 17.23 9.24
CA GLY A 131 19.76 16.02 8.52
C GLY A 131 19.28 16.29 7.09
N ASN A 132 18.74 15.28 6.43
CA ASN A 132 18.25 15.38 5.06
C ASN A 132 16.81 15.87 5.05
N LEU A 133 16.51 16.87 4.23
CA LEU A 133 15.16 17.15 3.78
C LEU A 133 14.92 16.31 2.52
N VAL A 134 13.90 15.45 2.54
CA VAL A 134 13.54 14.57 1.43
C VAL A 134 12.19 14.97 0.90
N GLY A 135 12.11 15.30 -0.39
CA GLY A 135 10.87 15.46 -1.13
C GLY A 135 10.69 14.27 -2.08
N TYR A 136 9.50 13.72 -2.17
CA TYR A 136 9.18 12.59 -3.04
C TYR A 136 7.83 12.79 -3.69
N VAL A 137 7.73 12.45 -4.97
CA VAL A 137 6.46 12.33 -5.68
C VAL A 137 6.55 11.16 -6.63
N SER A 138 5.53 10.32 -6.63
CA SER A 138 5.36 9.24 -7.59
C SER A 138 3.94 9.19 -8.12
N ALA A 139 3.81 8.67 -9.33
CA ALA A 139 2.52 8.47 -9.97
C ALA A 139 2.56 7.23 -10.87
N ASN A 140 1.40 6.61 -11.02
CA ASN A 140 1.16 5.47 -11.90
C ASN A 140 -0.01 5.79 -12.86
N PHE A 141 -0.46 4.81 -13.62
CA PHE A 141 -1.56 4.98 -14.60
C PHE A 141 -2.83 4.25 -14.14
N ARG A 142 -3.06 4.15 -12.82
CA ARG A 142 -4.24 3.49 -12.24
C ARG A 142 -5.41 4.43 -11.97
N GLY A 143 -5.36 5.66 -12.43
CA GLY A 143 -6.51 6.56 -12.44
C GLY A 143 -7.60 6.10 -13.41
N PRO A 144 -8.81 6.73 -13.37
CA PRO A 144 -9.90 6.39 -14.27
C PRO A 144 -9.42 6.33 -15.74
N GLU A 145 -9.85 5.31 -16.49
CA GLU A 145 -9.45 5.08 -17.88
C GLU A 145 -7.93 5.01 -18.10
N SER A 146 -7.20 4.45 -17.13
CA SER A 146 -5.73 4.37 -17.13
C SER A 146 -5.05 5.76 -17.17
N SER A 147 -5.69 6.77 -16.61
CA SER A 147 -5.10 8.11 -16.51
C SER A 147 -3.97 8.15 -15.47
N PHE A 148 -3.08 9.14 -15.64
CA PHE A 148 -1.99 9.39 -14.72
C PHE A 148 -2.53 9.80 -13.34
N SER A 149 -2.18 9.07 -12.30
CA SER A 149 -2.72 9.21 -10.96
C SER A 149 -1.60 9.37 -9.92
N LEU A 150 -1.76 10.34 -9.03
CA LEU A 150 -0.85 10.53 -7.91
C LEU A 150 -0.86 9.29 -7.02
N PHE A 151 0.33 8.73 -6.76
CA PHE A 151 0.48 7.58 -5.89
C PHE A 151 0.98 8.00 -4.51
N GLN A 152 2.21 8.50 -4.40
CA GLN A 152 2.76 9.05 -3.16
C GLN A 152 3.27 10.47 -3.39
N VAL A 153 3.12 11.33 -2.40
CA VAL A 153 3.74 12.66 -2.36
C VAL A 153 3.99 13.05 -0.92
N TYR A 154 5.25 13.25 -0.56
CA TYR A 154 5.59 13.63 0.81
C TYR A 154 6.86 14.46 0.89
N VAL A 155 6.98 15.17 2.01
CA VAL A 155 8.21 15.81 2.45
C VAL A 155 8.58 15.26 3.83
N LYS A 156 9.79 14.69 3.95
CA LYS A 156 10.34 14.19 5.22
C LYS A 156 11.44 15.12 5.72
N TYR A 157 11.34 15.55 6.96
CA TYR A 157 12.38 16.35 7.59
C TYR A 157 12.31 16.25 9.11
N PHE A 158 13.43 16.04 9.77
CA PHE A 158 13.57 16.04 11.23
C PHE A 158 12.60 15.10 11.96
N GLY A 159 12.38 13.90 11.39
CA GLY A 159 11.45 12.90 11.92
C GLY A 159 9.99 13.10 11.54
N PHE A 160 9.64 14.26 11.00
CA PHE A 160 8.30 14.50 10.45
C PHE A 160 8.19 14.03 9.01
N ASP A 161 6.98 13.60 8.65
CA ASP A 161 6.57 13.22 7.31
C ASP A 161 5.21 13.90 7.04
N PHE A 162 5.16 14.74 6.02
CA PHE A 162 4.00 15.52 5.63
C PHE A 162 3.62 15.17 4.19
N GLY A 163 2.41 14.68 3.97
CA GLY A 163 1.94 14.39 2.63
C GLY A 163 1.06 13.17 2.55
N GLN A 164 1.08 12.47 1.40
CA GLN A 164 0.40 11.21 1.17
C GLN A 164 1.43 10.09 1.10
N ASP A 165 1.37 9.18 2.06
CA ASP A 165 2.26 8.02 2.19
C ASP A 165 1.46 6.84 2.77
N TRP A 166 2.09 5.66 2.83
CA TRP A 166 1.51 4.52 3.53
C TRP A 166 1.15 4.88 4.97
N SER A 167 -0.05 4.48 5.39
CA SER A 167 -0.51 4.68 6.76
C SER A 167 0.51 4.19 7.78
N THR A 168 0.57 4.84 8.92
CA THR A 168 1.39 4.40 10.06
C THR A 168 0.93 3.05 10.63
N PHE A 169 -0.33 2.66 10.39
CA PHE A 169 -0.85 1.35 10.73
C PHE A 169 -0.37 0.25 9.77
N SER A 170 -0.05 0.59 8.52
CA SER A 170 0.47 -0.32 7.48
C SER A 170 1.98 -0.54 7.66
N ASP A 171 2.44 -1.75 7.38
CA ASP A 171 3.86 -2.13 7.43
C ASP A 171 4.33 -2.67 6.08
N ALA A 172 4.64 -1.76 5.17
CA ALA A 172 5.04 -2.11 3.80
C ALA A 172 6.27 -3.02 3.73
N ALA A 173 7.18 -2.95 4.73
CA ALA A 173 8.36 -3.81 4.79
C ALA A 173 8.03 -5.27 5.17
N SER A 174 6.83 -5.54 5.70
CA SER A 174 6.35 -6.90 5.99
C SER A 174 5.59 -7.54 4.82
N TRP A 175 5.37 -6.85 3.71
CA TRP A 175 4.63 -7.38 2.58
C TRP A 175 5.49 -8.30 1.72
N PRO A 176 5.02 -9.51 1.41
CA PRO A 176 5.73 -10.40 0.49
C PRO A 176 5.66 -9.89 -0.95
N VAL A 177 6.58 -10.33 -1.79
CA VAL A 177 6.55 -10.03 -3.23
C VAL A 177 5.39 -10.77 -3.89
N THR A 178 4.53 -10.03 -4.61
CA THR A 178 3.42 -10.55 -5.41
C THR A 178 3.45 -9.98 -6.84
N VAL A 179 2.91 -10.70 -7.81
CA VAL A 179 2.61 -10.19 -9.16
C VAL A 179 1.30 -9.43 -9.13
N ASN A 180 0.27 -10.00 -8.49
CA ASN A 180 -0.97 -9.30 -8.23
C ASN A 180 -0.71 -7.95 -7.54
N TYR A 181 -1.20 -6.86 -8.14
CA TYR A 181 -0.85 -5.50 -7.70
C TYR A 181 -1.31 -5.19 -6.28
N VAL A 182 -2.50 -5.63 -5.90
CA VAL A 182 -3.07 -5.39 -4.57
C VAL A 182 -2.61 -6.40 -3.51
N GLY A 183 -1.73 -7.35 -3.88
CA GLY A 183 -1.14 -8.31 -2.93
C GLY A 183 -2.12 -9.32 -2.35
N LEU A 184 -1.99 -9.57 -1.05
CA LEU A 184 -2.83 -10.53 -0.33
C LEU A 184 -4.08 -9.83 0.25
N ASN A 185 -5.21 -10.53 0.25
CA ASN A 185 -6.49 -10.01 0.72
C ASN A 185 -6.48 -9.47 2.17
N SER A 186 -5.60 -9.97 3.01
CA SER A 186 -5.50 -9.60 4.42
C SER A 186 -4.50 -8.47 4.73
N MET A 187 -3.77 -7.97 3.72
CA MET A 187 -2.77 -6.92 3.94
C MET A 187 -3.42 -5.63 4.44
N SER A 188 -2.71 -4.93 5.34
CA SER A 188 -3.05 -3.56 5.66
C SER A 188 -2.28 -2.65 4.71
N GLU A 189 -2.95 -2.18 3.64
CA GLU A 189 -2.37 -1.43 2.54
C GLU A 189 -3.19 -0.18 2.26
N VAL A 190 -2.90 0.91 2.99
CA VAL A 190 -3.64 2.17 2.87
C VAL A 190 -2.69 3.33 2.62
N LEU A 191 -2.93 4.06 1.54
CA LEU A 191 -2.32 5.36 1.24
C LEU A 191 -3.21 6.48 1.73
N ASN A 192 -2.71 7.28 2.68
CA ASN A 192 -3.45 8.39 3.25
C ASN A 192 -2.65 9.69 3.25
N PRO A 193 -3.30 10.85 3.04
CA PRO A 193 -2.77 12.13 3.51
C PRO A 193 -2.56 12.07 5.02
N LEU A 194 -1.35 12.41 5.48
CA LEU A 194 -0.95 12.28 6.87
C LEU A 194 0.06 13.34 7.32
N ILE A 195 0.11 13.52 8.62
CA ILE A 195 1.24 14.13 9.33
C ILE A 195 1.73 13.07 10.30
N ARG A 196 2.93 12.55 10.09
CA ARG A 196 3.55 11.52 10.92
C ARG A 196 4.80 12.05 11.60
N TYR A 197 5.02 11.66 12.84
CA TYR A 197 6.28 11.84 13.54
C TYR A 197 6.87 10.46 13.86
N LYS A 198 8.10 10.22 13.40
CA LYS A 198 8.89 9.03 13.68
C LYS A 198 10.10 9.39 14.53
N HIS A 199 10.35 8.60 15.58
CA HIS A 199 11.49 8.79 16.47
C HIS A 199 12.19 7.46 16.77
N LYS A 200 13.51 7.47 16.81
CA LYS A 200 14.32 6.35 17.27
C LYS A 200 14.51 6.44 18.78
N LEU A 201 13.87 5.53 19.52
CA LEU A 201 14.04 5.43 20.97
C LEU A 201 15.40 4.85 21.34
N THR A 202 15.86 3.84 20.56
CA THR A 202 17.18 3.24 20.67
C THR A 202 17.74 2.94 19.28
N LYS A 203 18.92 2.33 19.19
CA LYS A 203 19.49 1.89 17.90
C LYS A 203 18.59 0.91 17.15
N ASN A 204 17.76 0.15 17.88
CA ASN A 204 16.97 -0.95 17.35
C ASN A 204 15.45 -0.73 17.54
N LEU A 205 15.03 0.32 18.24
CA LEU A 205 13.63 0.54 18.58
C LEU A 205 13.15 1.89 18.04
N ASP A 206 12.19 1.81 17.12
CA ASP A 206 11.52 2.96 16.50
C ASP A 206 10.08 3.09 17.01
N ILE A 207 9.60 4.31 17.16
CA ILE A 207 8.19 4.64 17.42
C ILE A 207 7.72 5.65 16.39
N ALA A 208 6.46 5.54 15.98
CA ALA A 208 5.81 6.59 15.20
C ALA A 208 4.36 6.74 15.59
N ILE A 209 3.84 7.95 15.39
CA ILE A 209 2.44 8.32 15.52
C ILE A 209 2.06 9.25 14.39
N SER A 210 0.82 9.19 13.89
CA SER A 210 0.32 10.12 12.88
C SER A 210 -1.11 10.58 13.15
N ALA A 211 -1.45 11.69 12.50
CA ALA A 211 -2.82 12.11 12.23
C ALA A 211 -3.06 11.91 10.73
N GLU A 212 -4.04 11.09 10.37
CA GLU A 212 -4.34 10.68 9.00
C GLU A 212 -5.73 11.09 8.59
N LEU A 213 -5.93 11.35 7.28
CA LEU A 213 -7.25 11.67 6.74
C LEU A 213 -8.18 10.47 6.94
N PRO A 214 -9.27 10.60 7.72
CA PRO A 214 -10.20 9.51 7.90
C PRO A 214 -11.00 9.26 6.63
N GLN A 215 -11.09 8.01 6.20
CA GLN A 215 -11.92 7.55 5.11
C GLN A 215 -13.06 6.72 5.70
N PHE A 216 -14.28 7.20 5.55
CA PHE A 216 -15.47 6.51 6.01
C PHE A 216 -16.68 6.99 5.23
N THR A 217 -17.41 6.03 4.62
CA THR A 217 -18.71 6.22 4.02
C THR A 217 -19.68 5.14 4.50
N THR A 218 -20.97 5.39 4.34
CA THR A 218 -22.05 4.44 4.61
C THR A 218 -23.14 4.62 3.57
N ASP A 219 -23.68 3.53 3.07
CA ASP A 219 -24.80 3.46 2.13
C ASP A 219 -26.01 2.70 2.72
N PHE A 220 -25.95 2.39 4.02
CA PHE A 220 -27.03 1.69 4.69
C PHE A 220 -28.32 2.53 4.79
N ALA A 221 -29.46 1.86 4.75
CA ALA A 221 -30.76 2.52 4.85
C ALA A 221 -30.87 3.35 6.14
N ASN A 222 -31.47 4.54 6.03
CA ASN A 222 -31.63 5.52 7.11
C ASN A 222 -30.32 6.07 7.66
N THR A 223 -29.25 6.08 6.87
CA THR A 223 -27.99 6.74 7.21
C THR A 223 -27.56 7.71 6.11
N GLN A 224 -26.77 8.74 6.47
CA GLN A 224 -26.14 9.65 5.52
C GLN A 224 -24.67 9.86 5.86
N ASN A 225 -23.88 10.04 4.81
CA ASN A 225 -22.46 10.36 4.92
C ASN A 225 -22.24 11.78 5.44
N LEU A 226 -21.43 11.91 6.47
CA LEU A 226 -20.95 13.19 6.98
C LEU A 226 -19.45 13.35 6.77
N LYS A 227 -18.99 14.59 6.73
CA LYS A 227 -17.56 14.87 6.73
C LYS A 227 -17.00 14.50 8.10
N GLN A 228 -15.93 13.70 8.11
CA GLN A 228 -15.27 13.30 9.33
C GLN A 228 -14.60 14.51 9.99
N THR A 229 -14.66 14.61 11.30
CA THR A 229 -14.22 15.76 12.10
C THR A 229 -12.97 15.51 12.91
N VAL A 230 -12.60 14.24 13.09
CA VAL A 230 -11.43 13.80 13.86
C VAL A 230 -10.55 12.95 12.98
N PRO A 231 -9.22 13.16 12.92
CA PRO A 231 -8.33 12.31 12.16
C PRO A 231 -8.27 10.88 12.73
N ASP A 232 -7.94 9.90 11.88
CA ASP A 232 -7.51 8.59 12.35
C ASP A 232 -6.13 8.74 13.01
N ILE A 233 -5.92 8.07 14.15
CA ILE A 233 -4.68 8.16 14.94
C ILE A 233 -4.02 6.78 15.03
N PRO A 234 -3.24 6.37 14.05
CA PRO A 234 -2.41 5.18 14.17
C PRO A 234 -1.07 5.49 14.83
N LEU A 235 -0.52 4.45 15.48
CA LEU A 235 0.81 4.47 16.08
C LEU A 235 1.46 3.10 15.93
N TYR A 236 2.79 3.04 15.99
CA TYR A 236 3.51 1.76 16.09
C TYR A 236 4.75 1.84 16.97
N LEU A 237 5.16 0.66 17.45
CA LEU A 237 6.46 0.37 18.04
C LEU A 237 7.12 -0.74 17.19
N GLN A 238 8.33 -0.49 16.70
CA GLN A 238 9.06 -1.43 15.83
C GLN A 238 10.43 -1.75 16.41
N TYR A 239 10.72 -3.03 16.54
CA TYR A 239 12.04 -3.54 16.90
C TYR A 239 12.76 -4.10 15.69
N ASN A 240 13.95 -3.56 15.39
CA ASN A 240 14.79 -3.94 14.25
C ASN A 240 15.97 -4.78 14.73
N PHE A 241 16.26 -5.88 14.06
CA PHE A 241 17.39 -6.76 14.35
C PHE A 241 17.93 -7.41 13.08
N ASN A 242 19.22 -7.27 12.83
CA ASN A 242 19.84 -7.67 11.55
C ASN A 242 19.09 -7.03 10.34
N ASN A 243 18.61 -7.87 9.38
CA ASN A 243 17.77 -7.44 8.25
C ASN A 243 16.28 -7.72 8.50
N SER A 244 15.89 -7.88 9.75
CA SER A 244 14.56 -8.29 10.18
C SER A 244 13.93 -7.23 11.06
N HIS A 245 12.60 -7.23 11.16
CA HIS A 245 11.89 -6.43 12.14
C HIS A 245 10.60 -7.12 12.62
N ILE A 246 10.14 -6.68 13.76
CA ILE A 246 8.80 -6.95 14.29
C ILE A 246 8.19 -5.61 14.67
N ARG A 247 6.94 -5.39 14.25
CA ARG A 247 6.19 -4.16 14.53
C ARG A 247 4.85 -4.50 15.20
N LEU A 248 4.56 -3.79 16.28
CA LEU A 248 3.25 -3.74 16.91
C LEU A 248 2.63 -2.39 16.60
N SER A 249 1.48 -2.39 15.93
CA SER A 249 0.73 -1.17 15.58
C SER A 249 -0.62 -1.15 16.28
N GLY A 250 -1.11 0.06 16.54
CA GLY A 250 -2.46 0.32 17.03
C GLY A 250 -3.10 1.45 16.22
N ILE A 251 -4.42 1.49 16.15
CA ILE A 251 -5.17 2.58 15.52
C ILE A 251 -6.42 2.89 16.31
N TYR A 252 -6.74 4.18 16.42
CA TYR A 252 -8.01 4.72 16.92
C TYR A 252 -8.68 5.51 15.79
N ARG A 253 -10.00 5.31 15.63
CA ARG A 253 -10.83 5.95 14.60
C ARG A 253 -12.13 6.45 15.22
N ASN A 254 -12.69 7.49 14.58
CA ASN A 254 -14.00 8.04 14.89
C ASN A 254 -14.82 8.04 13.61
N LEU A 255 -15.90 7.24 13.56
CA LEU A 255 -16.73 7.05 12.38
C LEU A 255 -18.03 7.84 12.55
N PHE A 256 -18.07 9.04 11.99
CA PHE A 256 -19.14 10.02 12.18
C PHE A 256 -20.14 9.95 11.01
N TYR A 257 -21.43 9.79 11.34
CA TYR A 257 -22.51 9.66 10.38
C TYR A 257 -23.82 10.27 10.89
N ARG A 258 -24.80 10.42 10.00
CA ARG A 258 -26.14 10.85 10.32
C ARG A 258 -27.08 9.65 10.42
N ASN A 259 -27.81 9.54 11.52
CA ASN A 259 -28.94 8.61 11.68
C ASN A 259 -30.24 9.38 11.39
N ASP A 260 -30.87 9.07 10.24
CA ASP A 260 -32.08 9.74 9.77
C ASP A 260 -33.30 9.34 10.59
N SER A 261 -33.33 8.10 11.11
CA SER A 261 -34.45 7.63 11.93
C SER A 261 -34.57 8.38 13.25
N LEU A 262 -33.45 8.73 13.84
CA LEU A 262 -33.39 9.51 15.08
C LEU A 262 -33.22 11.00 14.83
N ASN A 263 -33.02 11.42 13.57
CA ASN A 263 -32.74 12.78 13.14
C ASN A 263 -31.55 13.42 13.90
N GLN A 264 -30.49 12.62 14.18
CA GLN A 264 -29.31 13.07 14.89
C GLN A 264 -28.01 12.54 14.29
N ASN A 265 -26.91 13.23 14.58
CA ASN A 265 -25.59 12.76 14.22
C ASN A 265 -25.06 11.80 15.28
N GLU A 266 -24.46 10.71 14.83
CA GLU A 266 -23.91 9.66 15.70
C GLU A 266 -22.46 9.37 15.34
N THR A 267 -21.80 8.66 16.22
CA THR A 267 -20.39 8.31 16.12
C THR A 267 -20.18 6.87 16.58
N GLU A 268 -19.55 6.07 15.72
CA GLU A 268 -19.01 4.78 16.10
C GLU A 268 -17.51 4.85 16.31
N THR A 269 -17.01 4.13 17.31
CA THR A 269 -15.58 4.05 17.57
C THR A 269 -14.95 2.87 16.85
N GLY A 270 -13.97 3.16 15.99
CA GLY A 270 -13.10 2.16 15.40
C GLY A 270 -11.78 2.04 16.19
N ALA A 271 -11.31 0.81 16.39
CA ALA A 271 -10.00 0.56 16.98
C ALA A 271 -9.42 -0.77 16.47
N GLY A 272 -8.10 -0.86 16.36
CA GLY A 272 -7.44 -2.07 15.93
C GLY A 272 -6.01 -2.19 16.41
N VAL A 273 -5.50 -3.42 16.39
CA VAL A 273 -4.10 -3.75 16.65
C VAL A 273 -3.58 -4.66 15.55
N SER A 274 -2.31 -4.54 15.22
CA SER A 274 -1.63 -5.37 14.24
C SER A 274 -0.23 -5.74 14.72
N LEU A 275 0.14 -7.01 14.54
CA LEU A 275 1.50 -7.51 14.71
C LEU A 275 2.02 -7.94 13.34
N THR A 276 3.10 -7.32 12.88
CA THR A 276 3.68 -7.55 11.56
C THR A 276 5.18 -7.76 11.65
N GLY A 277 5.77 -8.25 10.59
CA GLY A 277 7.22 -8.31 10.47
C GLY A 277 7.72 -9.11 9.28
N ASN A 278 9.02 -8.99 9.07
CA ASN A 278 9.80 -9.91 8.25
C ASN A 278 10.96 -10.48 9.06
N ILE A 279 11.28 -11.74 8.85
CA ILE A 279 12.35 -12.44 9.59
C ILE A 279 13.19 -13.26 8.62
N ASP A 280 14.49 -12.95 8.55
CA ASP A 280 15.48 -13.77 7.89
C ASP A 280 15.74 -15.03 8.73
N ILE A 281 15.22 -16.20 8.32
CA ILE A 281 15.49 -17.48 8.98
C ILE A 281 16.89 -17.96 8.64
N THR A 282 17.25 -17.80 7.37
CA THR A 282 18.58 -18.10 6.83
C THR A 282 18.95 -17.06 5.79
N LYS A 283 20.19 -17.12 5.25
CA LYS A 283 20.60 -16.27 4.13
C LYS A 283 19.77 -16.45 2.85
N LYS A 284 18.95 -17.52 2.78
CA LYS A 284 18.13 -17.88 1.62
C LYS A 284 16.64 -17.88 1.90
N ALA A 285 16.22 -17.91 3.15
CA ALA A 285 14.82 -18.06 3.53
C ALA A 285 14.38 -16.91 4.43
N GLN A 286 13.29 -16.26 4.05
CA GLN A 286 12.67 -15.14 4.78
C GLN A 286 11.18 -15.40 4.98
N ILE A 287 10.68 -15.12 6.16
CA ILE A 287 9.25 -15.14 6.49
C ILE A 287 8.73 -13.71 6.55
N TYR A 288 7.52 -13.51 6.01
CA TYR A 288 6.71 -12.32 6.18
C TYR A 288 5.41 -12.69 6.87
N PHE A 289 4.93 -11.85 7.76
CA PHE A 289 3.69 -12.13 8.48
C PHE A 289 2.96 -10.87 8.92
N GLN A 290 1.65 -11.00 9.04
CA GLN A 290 0.75 -10.05 9.68
C GLN A 290 -0.33 -10.82 10.43
N GLY A 291 -0.69 -10.33 11.60
CA GLY A 291 -1.92 -10.68 12.32
C GLY A 291 -2.60 -9.38 12.78
N LEU A 292 -3.85 -9.20 12.42
CA LEU A 292 -4.63 -7.98 12.66
C LEU A 292 -5.97 -8.32 13.27
N TYR A 293 -6.36 -7.54 14.28
CA TYR A 293 -7.70 -7.58 14.86
C TYR A 293 -8.19 -6.17 15.16
N GLY A 294 -9.46 -5.91 14.90
CA GLY A 294 -10.08 -4.64 15.27
C GLY A 294 -11.56 -4.58 14.96
N LYS A 295 -12.16 -3.44 15.25
CA LYS A 295 -13.55 -3.08 14.90
C LYS A 295 -13.54 -1.74 14.19
N GLY A 296 -14.37 -1.59 13.14
CA GLY A 296 -14.47 -0.32 12.41
C GLY A 296 -13.20 0.04 11.61
N ILE A 297 -12.43 -0.95 11.17
CA ILE A 297 -11.16 -0.78 10.47
C ILE A 297 -11.13 -1.46 9.11
N GLY A 298 -12.28 -1.71 8.48
CA GLY A 298 -12.37 -2.37 7.18
C GLY A 298 -11.52 -1.70 6.10
N ASN A 299 -11.48 -0.36 6.04
CA ASN A 299 -10.62 0.38 5.11
C ASN A 299 -9.12 0.06 5.25
N TYR A 300 -8.69 -0.47 6.39
CA TYR A 300 -7.30 -0.84 6.66
C TYR A 300 -7.01 -2.31 6.35
N VAL A 301 -7.94 -3.03 5.72
CA VAL A 301 -7.78 -4.42 5.25
C VAL A 301 -8.11 -4.46 3.78
N GLN A 302 -7.18 -4.92 2.96
CA GLN A 302 -7.22 -4.83 1.51
C GLN A 302 -8.54 -5.36 0.91
N ASP A 303 -8.98 -6.57 1.31
CA ASP A 303 -10.20 -7.21 0.79
C ASP A 303 -11.51 -6.45 1.15
N LEU A 304 -11.50 -5.65 2.21
CA LEU A 304 -12.67 -4.93 2.72
C LEU A 304 -12.66 -3.44 2.38
N SER A 305 -11.54 -2.95 1.83
CA SER A 305 -11.32 -1.51 1.60
C SER A 305 -12.14 -0.96 0.44
N ILE A 306 -12.47 -1.78 -0.55
CA ILE A 306 -13.22 -1.37 -1.75
C ILE A 306 -14.65 -0.94 -1.38
N ASP A 307 -15.34 -1.74 -0.56
CA ASP A 307 -16.70 -1.45 -0.09
C ASP A 307 -16.72 -0.76 1.27
N GLU A 308 -15.56 -0.30 1.75
CA GLU A 308 -15.42 0.42 3.01
C GLU A 308 -16.16 -0.25 4.20
N LEU A 309 -16.05 -1.59 4.31
CA LEU A 309 -16.76 -2.40 5.32
C LEU A 309 -16.27 -2.12 6.75
N ASN A 310 -16.55 -0.92 7.24
CA ASN A 310 -16.21 -0.48 8.60
C ASN A 310 -17.30 -0.78 9.64
N VAL A 311 -18.56 -0.76 9.21
CA VAL A 311 -19.73 -0.82 10.09
C VAL A 311 -20.78 -1.79 9.53
N THR A 312 -21.72 -2.17 10.37
CA THR A 312 -22.90 -2.98 10.00
C THR A 312 -24.15 -2.40 10.68
N PRO A 313 -25.33 -2.48 10.04
CA PRO A 313 -26.57 -2.07 10.67
C PRO A 313 -26.91 -2.93 11.91
N VAL A 314 -27.41 -2.28 12.95
CA VAL A 314 -27.91 -2.96 14.15
C VAL A 314 -29.35 -3.42 13.89
N SER A 315 -29.63 -4.72 14.10
CA SER A 315 -30.97 -5.28 13.90
C SER A 315 -32.00 -4.60 14.79
N ASN A 316 -33.19 -4.30 14.22
CA ASN A 316 -34.30 -3.64 14.90
C ASN A 316 -34.03 -2.21 15.41
N GLN A 317 -32.95 -1.57 14.94
CA GLN A 317 -32.62 -0.18 15.24
C GLN A 317 -32.31 0.57 13.93
N PRO A 318 -33.36 1.09 13.23
CA PRO A 318 -33.15 1.74 11.93
C PRO A 318 -32.19 2.91 12.00
N GLY A 319 -31.21 2.93 11.10
CA GLY A 319 -30.18 3.95 11.05
C GLY A 319 -29.06 3.83 12.09
N GLN A 320 -29.15 2.87 13.02
CA GLN A 320 -28.06 2.59 13.98
C GLN A 320 -27.01 1.68 13.33
N LEU A 321 -25.75 2.06 13.45
CA LEU A 321 -24.58 1.31 12.97
C LEU A 321 -23.76 0.81 14.15
N ALA A 322 -23.07 -0.32 13.96
CA ALA A 322 -22.08 -0.84 14.89
C ALA A 322 -20.77 -1.10 14.16
N ALA A 323 -19.67 -0.81 14.81
CA ALA A 323 -18.33 -1.06 14.27
C ALA A 323 -18.11 -2.56 14.02
N LEU A 324 -17.81 -2.93 12.77
CA LEU A 324 -17.70 -4.33 12.33
C LEU A 324 -16.38 -4.95 12.84
N PRO A 325 -16.43 -6.07 13.59
CA PRO A 325 -15.23 -6.79 13.99
C PRO A 325 -14.57 -7.49 12.79
N VAL A 326 -13.27 -7.32 12.67
CA VAL A 326 -12.43 -7.87 11.58
C VAL A 326 -11.23 -8.60 12.17
N TYR A 327 -10.97 -9.80 11.64
CA TYR A 327 -9.75 -10.57 11.86
C TYR A 327 -9.07 -10.75 10.50
N SER A 328 -7.80 -10.42 10.37
CA SER A 328 -7.06 -10.71 9.16
C SER A 328 -5.64 -11.18 9.50
N TYR A 329 -5.12 -12.10 8.69
CA TYR A 329 -3.74 -12.55 8.84
C TYR A 329 -3.19 -13.11 7.55
N PHE A 330 -1.87 -13.02 7.39
CA PHE A 330 -1.13 -13.77 6.40
C PHE A 330 0.19 -14.31 6.96
N GLY A 331 0.68 -15.34 6.29
CA GLY A 331 2.03 -15.85 6.42
C GLY A 331 2.60 -16.15 5.04
N ALA A 332 3.84 -15.76 4.81
CA ALA A 332 4.54 -15.99 3.56
C ALA A 332 5.97 -16.49 3.81
N LEU A 333 6.44 -17.43 2.97
CA LEU A 333 7.79 -17.93 2.96
C LEU A 333 8.41 -17.67 1.59
N GLN A 334 9.43 -16.81 1.55
CA GLN A 334 10.27 -16.59 0.38
C GLN A 334 11.53 -17.44 0.48
N TYR A 335 11.90 -18.08 -0.62
CA TYR A 335 13.15 -18.82 -0.75
C TYR A 335 13.95 -18.37 -1.96
N ASN A 336 15.19 -17.94 -1.73
CA ASN A 336 16.15 -17.51 -2.74
C ASN A 336 16.95 -18.72 -3.22
N PHE A 337 16.60 -19.28 -4.39
CA PHE A 337 17.31 -20.41 -5.01
C PHE A 337 18.74 -19.99 -5.38
N ASN A 338 18.86 -18.79 -5.95
CA ASN A 338 20.14 -18.14 -6.26
C ASN A 338 19.90 -16.60 -6.31
N PRO A 339 20.96 -15.75 -6.52
CA PRO A 339 20.81 -14.30 -6.53
C PRO A 339 19.86 -13.71 -7.60
N LYS A 340 19.46 -14.52 -8.58
CA LYS A 340 18.58 -14.09 -9.68
C LYS A 340 17.22 -14.79 -9.69
N LEU A 341 16.98 -15.75 -8.81
CA LEU A 341 15.76 -16.56 -8.81
C LEU A 341 15.30 -16.79 -7.37
N PHE A 342 14.07 -16.37 -7.09
CA PHE A 342 13.39 -16.70 -5.85
C PHE A 342 11.94 -17.10 -6.10
N GLY A 343 11.33 -17.74 -5.12
CA GLY A 343 9.90 -18.06 -5.11
C GLY A 343 9.30 -17.78 -3.75
N THR A 344 8.01 -17.48 -3.73
CA THR A 344 7.28 -17.18 -2.49
C THR A 344 5.98 -17.99 -2.44
N LEU A 345 5.72 -18.62 -1.30
CA LEU A 345 4.43 -19.26 -1.00
C LEU A 345 3.73 -18.47 0.10
N MET A 346 2.45 -18.21 -0.07
CA MET A 346 1.68 -17.31 0.77
C MET A 346 0.31 -17.88 1.06
N TYR A 347 -0.16 -17.68 2.28
CA TYR A 347 -1.53 -17.94 2.68
C TYR A 347 -2.07 -16.75 3.45
N SER A 348 -3.31 -16.37 3.19
CA SER A 348 -3.97 -15.27 3.89
C SER A 348 -5.46 -15.53 4.10
N GLN A 349 -6.03 -14.89 5.11
CA GLN A 349 -7.44 -14.95 5.42
C GLN A 349 -7.93 -13.64 6.02
N VAL A 350 -9.12 -13.23 5.62
CA VAL A 350 -9.92 -12.17 6.22
C VAL A 350 -11.23 -12.74 6.71
N LYS A 351 -11.68 -12.34 7.89
CA LYS A 351 -12.95 -12.74 8.48
C LYS A 351 -13.62 -11.56 9.16
N VAL A 352 -14.91 -11.37 8.89
CA VAL A 352 -15.77 -10.43 9.62
C VAL A 352 -16.76 -11.16 10.51
N GLN A 353 -17.15 -10.55 11.63
CA GLN A 353 -18.12 -11.10 12.57
C GLN A 353 -19.20 -10.04 12.90
N PRO A 354 -20.16 -9.79 12.00
CA PRO A 354 -21.21 -8.84 12.29
C PRO A 354 -22.07 -9.36 13.46
N GLU A 355 -22.31 -8.50 14.42
CA GLU A 355 -23.26 -8.74 15.49
C GLU A 355 -24.67 -8.45 14.93
N ASN A 356 -25.58 -9.43 14.95
CA ASN A 356 -26.96 -9.25 14.49
C ASN A 356 -27.10 -8.77 13.03
N PHE A 357 -26.48 -9.47 12.08
CA PHE A 357 -26.53 -9.11 10.66
C PHE A 357 -27.95 -9.26 10.07
N SER A 358 -28.29 -8.32 9.18
CA SER A 358 -29.61 -8.24 8.55
C SER A 358 -29.74 -9.09 7.28
N SER A 359 -28.64 -9.56 6.69
CA SER A 359 -28.64 -10.32 5.44
C SER A 359 -27.69 -11.51 5.49
N PRO A 360 -28.21 -12.73 5.21
CA PRO A 360 -27.36 -13.94 5.14
C PRO A 360 -26.38 -13.96 3.96
N ALA A 361 -26.57 -13.11 2.95
CA ALA A 361 -25.68 -13.00 1.80
C ALA A 361 -24.44 -12.11 2.05
N ILE A 362 -24.31 -11.51 3.24
CA ILE A 362 -23.15 -10.69 3.59
C ILE A 362 -21.88 -11.55 3.67
N TYR A 363 -20.77 -10.98 3.24
CA TYR A 363 -19.42 -11.53 3.39
C TYR A 363 -19.16 -12.02 4.82
N SER A 364 -18.63 -13.22 4.94
CA SER A 364 -18.21 -13.82 6.22
C SER A 364 -16.69 -13.90 6.32
N TYR A 365 -16.07 -14.59 5.37
CA TYR A 365 -14.62 -14.66 5.28
C TYR A 365 -14.17 -14.98 3.87
N ALA A 366 -12.93 -14.64 3.57
CA ALA A 366 -12.24 -15.11 2.38
C ALA A 366 -10.86 -15.64 2.72
N GLN A 367 -10.40 -16.59 1.93
CA GLN A 367 -9.09 -17.22 2.00
C GLN A 367 -8.40 -17.04 0.66
N GLN A 368 -7.11 -16.76 0.70
CA GLN A 368 -6.27 -16.69 -0.49
C GLN A 368 -5.01 -17.52 -0.30
N PHE A 369 -4.68 -18.31 -1.30
CA PHE A 369 -3.38 -18.97 -1.43
C PHE A 369 -2.70 -18.42 -2.69
N THR A 370 -1.44 -18.00 -2.56
CA THR A 370 -0.67 -17.43 -3.67
C THR A 370 0.72 -18.06 -3.69
N GLY A 371 1.19 -18.41 -4.88
CA GLY A 371 2.53 -18.91 -5.09
C GLY A 371 3.16 -18.29 -6.32
N ASN A 372 4.40 -17.82 -6.21
CA ASN A 372 5.09 -17.21 -7.34
C ASN A 372 6.54 -17.66 -7.47
N ILE A 373 7.07 -17.35 -8.66
CA ILE A 373 8.50 -17.43 -8.97
C ILE A 373 8.91 -16.16 -9.72
N VAL A 374 10.01 -15.55 -9.30
CA VAL A 374 10.53 -14.31 -9.87
C VAL A 374 11.96 -14.54 -10.35
N TRP A 375 12.22 -14.20 -11.60
CA TRP A 375 13.53 -14.31 -12.24
C TRP A 375 14.04 -12.94 -12.70
N THR A 376 15.16 -12.48 -12.10
CA THR A 376 15.90 -11.30 -12.53
C THR A 376 16.80 -11.67 -13.71
N PHE A 377 16.30 -11.51 -14.91
CA PHE A 377 17.01 -11.89 -16.15
C PHE A 377 18.02 -10.83 -16.58
N LEU A 378 17.82 -9.57 -16.20
CA LEU A 378 18.73 -8.44 -16.37
C LEU A 378 18.89 -7.70 -15.04
N PRO A 379 19.95 -6.91 -14.82
CA PRO A 379 20.13 -6.15 -13.57
C PRO A 379 18.95 -5.29 -13.14
N SER A 380 18.18 -4.76 -14.09
CA SER A 380 16.97 -3.94 -13.87
C SER A 380 15.70 -4.62 -14.39
N GLY A 381 15.75 -5.88 -14.83
CA GLY A 381 14.64 -6.57 -15.49
C GLY A 381 14.20 -7.83 -14.74
N ASN A 382 12.91 -7.95 -14.46
CA ASN A 382 12.30 -9.08 -13.79
C ASN A 382 11.20 -9.70 -14.67
N LEU A 383 11.16 -11.03 -14.68
CA LEU A 383 10.02 -11.82 -15.14
C LEU A 383 9.44 -12.56 -13.95
N ALA A 384 8.14 -12.63 -13.84
CA ALA A 384 7.48 -13.36 -12.77
C ALA A 384 6.26 -14.13 -13.28
N LEU A 385 6.00 -15.26 -12.63
CA LEU A 385 4.79 -16.06 -12.80
C LEU A 385 4.18 -16.26 -11.43
N GLU A 386 2.88 -16.03 -11.30
CA GLU A 386 2.13 -16.17 -10.05
C GLU A 386 0.81 -16.90 -10.29
N TYR A 387 0.47 -17.78 -9.37
CA TYR A 387 -0.83 -18.41 -9.29
C TYR A 387 -1.54 -17.96 -8.02
N CYS A 388 -2.79 -17.51 -8.16
CA CYS A 388 -3.66 -17.14 -7.09
C CYS A 388 -4.89 -18.05 -7.05
N PHE A 389 -5.22 -18.56 -5.87
CA PHE A 389 -6.46 -19.23 -5.54
C PHE A 389 -7.20 -18.43 -4.48
N GLY A 390 -8.48 -18.14 -4.69
CA GLY A 390 -9.35 -17.45 -3.75
C GLY A 390 -10.60 -18.27 -3.43
N LYS A 391 -11.09 -18.13 -2.20
CA LYS A 391 -12.37 -18.65 -1.77
C LYS A 391 -13.08 -17.60 -0.91
N ARG A 392 -14.29 -17.20 -1.32
CA ARG A 392 -15.20 -16.33 -0.53
C ARG A 392 -16.34 -17.15 0.03
N VAL A 393 -16.74 -16.89 1.27
CA VAL A 393 -17.84 -17.51 1.98
C VAL A 393 -18.72 -16.43 2.61
N ASN A 394 -20.04 -16.51 2.39
CA ASN A 394 -21.02 -15.62 2.98
C ASN A 394 -21.56 -16.16 4.32
N GLN A 395 -22.27 -15.33 5.09
CA GLN A 395 -22.79 -15.70 6.42
C GLN A 395 -23.77 -16.88 6.37
N ASN A 396 -24.46 -17.10 5.25
CA ASN A 396 -25.33 -18.25 5.04
C ASN A 396 -24.59 -19.56 4.70
N GLY A 397 -23.26 -19.54 4.67
CA GLY A 397 -22.42 -20.70 4.32
C GLY A 397 -22.26 -20.95 2.81
N GLN A 398 -22.92 -20.19 1.94
CA GLN A 398 -22.67 -20.26 0.49
C GLN A 398 -21.25 -19.77 0.20
N TYR A 399 -20.60 -20.39 -0.77
CA TYR A 399 -19.24 -20.03 -1.17
C TYR A 399 -19.02 -20.14 -2.68
N ALA A 400 -17.99 -19.45 -3.13
CA ALA A 400 -17.44 -19.61 -4.47
C ALA A 400 -15.91 -19.52 -4.41
N THR A 401 -15.27 -19.96 -5.48
CA THR A 401 -13.80 -19.96 -5.64
C THR A 401 -13.41 -19.26 -6.92
N SER A 402 -12.17 -18.77 -6.96
CA SER A 402 -11.57 -18.20 -8.15
C SER A 402 -10.13 -18.65 -8.28
N ASN A 403 -9.67 -18.77 -9.53
CA ASN A 403 -8.31 -19.15 -9.88
C ASN A 403 -7.76 -18.19 -10.92
N ARG A 404 -6.55 -17.68 -10.72
CA ARG A 404 -5.86 -16.79 -11.66
C ARG A 404 -4.41 -17.23 -11.84
N LEU A 405 -3.94 -17.18 -13.08
CA LEU A 405 -2.53 -17.25 -13.44
C LEU A 405 -2.09 -15.88 -13.97
N GLU A 406 -1.02 -15.34 -13.42
CA GLU A 406 -0.48 -14.04 -13.82
C GLU A 406 0.98 -14.16 -14.28
N PHE A 407 1.31 -13.44 -15.33
CA PHE A 407 2.66 -13.23 -15.82
C PHE A 407 2.99 -11.74 -15.75
N MET A 408 4.19 -11.40 -15.30
CA MET A 408 4.68 -10.03 -15.23
C MET A 408 6.04 -9.89 -15.89
N MET A 409 6.21 -8.81 -16.64
CA MET A 409 7.51 -8.29 -17.07
C MET A 409 7.67 -6.88 -16.50
N GLN A 410 8.74 -6.66 -15.74
CA GLN A 410 9.06 -5.35 -15.18
C GLN A 410 10.49 -4.95 -15.50
N TYR A 411 10.67 -3.68 -15.90
CA TYR A 411 11.99 -3.07 -16.12
C TYR A 411 12.10 -1.78 -15.31
N ASN A 412 13.09 -1.71 -14.41
CA ASN A 412 13.36 -0.56 -13.56
C ASN A 412 14.38 0.38 -14.20
N PHE A 413 14.17 1.69 -14.09
CA PHE A 413 15.06 2.72 -14.65
C PHE A 413 15.35 3.85 -13.69
#